data_785ddc5cdc0928e65fe3ca639a8bf9ab
#
_entry.id   785ddc5cdc0928e65fe3ca639a8bf9ab
#
_cell.length_a   1.000
_cell.length_b   1.000
_cell.length_c   1.000
_cell.angle_alpha   90.00
_cell.angle_beta   90.00
_cell.angle_gamma   90.00
#
_symmetry.space_group_name_H-M   'P 1'
#
loop_
_entity.id
_entity.type
_entity.pdbx_description
1 polymer ?
#
loop_
_entity_poly.entity_id
_entity_poly.type
_entity_poly.pdbx_seq_one_letter_code
_entity_poly.pdbx_strand_id
1 'polypeptide(L)'
;MVVKRFIISISVLFFYALLLQAKNEVIDHGQFLCSYYYCYSKDTIKNDEKEEDLLFLSIGKNVSKCYSYYTYQSDSLQSTEDGKAKFRALFKEALKREGYMTNSFPHRRMTACVYKNYPQNMMTVTDDLMSQYYEYSDSLGVQNWVVEGDSIKSILGYNCQKATCRYRGRSWTACFALDLPMSDVP
;
A
#
# COMPACT_ATOMS: atom_id res chain seq x y z
N MET A 1 -11.40 47.05 -30.01
CA MET A 1 -11.07 45.68 -30.47
C MET A 1 -10.17 44.90 -29.46
N VAL A 2 -9.42 45.55 -28.61
CA VAL A 2 -8.50 44.93 -27.64
C VAL A 2 -9.24 44.28 -26.44
N VAL A 3 -10.32 44.90 -25.93
CA VAL A 3 -11.07 44.43 -24.75
C VAL A 3 -11.77 43.07 -25.01
N LYS A 4 -12.31 42.82 -26.21
CA LYS A 4 -12.94 41.53 -26.56
C LYS A 4 -11.93 40.38 -26.58
N ARG A 5 -10.69 40.61 -26.99
CA ARG A 5 -9.61 39.59 -26.99
C ARG A 5 -9.17 39.22 -25.58
N PHE A 6 -9.17 40.19 -24.65
CA PHE A 6 -8.83 39.96 -23.26
C PHE A 6 -9.88 39.11 -22.54
N ILE A 7 -11.16 39.35 -22.77
CA ILE A 7 -12.27 38.60 -22.16
C ILE A 7 -12.27 37.14 -22.64
N ILE A 8 -12.02 36.90 -23.94
CA ILE A 8 -11.94 35.55 -24.49
C ILE A 8 -10.74 34.80 -23.91
N SER A 9 -9.58 35.45 -23.73
CA SER A 9 -8.40 34.82 -23.16
C SER A 9 -8.62 34.42 -21.69
N ILE A 10 -9.29 35.23 -20.88
CA ILE A 10 -9.61 34.93 -19.47
C ILE A 10 -10.63 33.81 -19.37
N SER A 11 -11.65 33.75 -20.24
CA SER A 11 -12.65 32.67 -20.22
C SER A 11 -12.05 31.32 -20.63
N VAL A 12 -11.13 31.29 -21.58
CA VAL A 12 -10.40 30.08 -21.96
C VAL A 12 -9.51 29.57 -20.84
N LEU A 13 -8.80 30.45 -20.12
CA LEU A 13 -8.00 30.10 -18.94
C LEU A 13 -8.86 29.58 -17.79
N PHE A 14 -10.04 30.14 -17.56
CA PHE A 14 -10.99 29.65 -16.55
C PHE A 14 -11.57 28.28 -16.90
N PHE A 15 -11.83 28.02 -18.18
CA PHE A 15 -12.30 26.72 -18.66
C PHE A 15 -11.22 25.65 -18.56
N TYR A 16 -9.95 25.98 -18.80
CA TYR A 16 -8.81 25.08 -18.58
C TYR A 16 -8.59 24.78 -17.09
N ALA A 17 -8.78 25.75 -16.20
CA ALA A 17 -8.67 25.54 -14.75
C ALA A 17 -9.78 24.62 -14.19
N LEU A 18 -10.97 24.61 -14.78
CA LEU A 18 -12.06 23.70 -14.42
C LEU A 18 -11.82 22.25 -14.90
N LEU A 19 -11.03 22.05 -15.96
CA LEU A 19 -10.66 20.71 -16.45
C LEU A 19 -9.53 20.07 -15.64
N LEU A 20 -8.82 20.84 -14.80
CA LEU A 20 -7.74 20.38 -13.92
C LEU A 20 -8.21 19.98 -12.52
N GLN A 21 -9.51 19.93 -12.25
CA GLN A 21 -9.99 19.27 -11.05
C GLN A 21 -9.69 17.78 -11.18
N ALA A 22 -8.61 17.34 -10.52
CA ALA A 22 -8.31 15.93 -10.35
C ALA A 22 -9.54 15.27 -9.72
N LYS A 23 -10.33 14.60 -10.56
CA LYS A 23 -11.46 13.81 -10.12
C LYS A 23 -10.86 12.66 -9.31
N ASN A 24 -11.09 12.66 -8.01
CA ASN A 24 -10.80 11.49 -7.19
C ASN A 24 -11.72 10.37 -7.67
N GLU A 25 -11.24 9.61 -8.62
CA GLU A 25 -11.99 8.49 -9.19
C GLU A 25 -11.86 7.32 -8.22
N VAL A 26 -13.00 6.81 -7.79
CA VAL A 26 -13.04 5.59 -6.98
C VAL A 26 -12.66 4.42 -7.90
N ILE A 27 -11.52 3.80 -7.63
CA ILE A 27 -11.00 2.69 -8.44
C ILE A 27 -11.88 1.44 -8.28
N ASP A 28 -12.22 1.08 -7.04
CA ASP A 28 -13.08 -0.05 -6.68
C ASP A 28 -13.58 0.13 -5.24
N HIS A 29 -14.56 -0.68 -4.83
CA HIS A 29 -15.08 -0.73 -3.47
C HIS A 29 -14.54 -1.97 -2.75
N GLY A 30 -13.84 -1.78 -1.64
CA GLY A 30 -13.35 -2.88 -0.81
C GLY A 30 -14.51 -3.71 -0.24
N GLN A 31 -14.48 -5.01 -0.47
CA GLN A 31 -15.45 -5.99 0.04
C GLN A 31 -14.89 -6.74 1.25
N PHE A 32 -13.58 -7.00 1.25
CA PHE A 32 -12.87 -7.68 2.32
C PHE A 32 -11.62 -6.89 2.71
N LEU A 33 -11.27 -6.99 3.99
CA LEU A 33 -10.03 -6.44 4.52
C LEU A 33 -9.31 -7.54 5.30
N CYS A 34 -8.13 -7.92 4.81
CA CYS A 34 -7.25 -8.86 5.49
C CYS A 34 -6.07 -8.11 6.12
N SER A 35 -5.64 -8.52 7.31
CA SER A 35 -4.47 -7.97 7.98
C SER A 35 -3.36 -9.01 8.06
N TYR A 36 -2.13 -8.60 7.78
CA TYR A 36 -0.94 -9.43 7.81
C TYR A 36 0.11 -8.82 8.71
N TYR A 37 0.60 -9.60 9.64
CA TYR A 37 1.79 -9.24 10.39
C TYR A 37 3.02 -9.49 9.52
N TYR A 38 3.74 -8.43 9.22
CA TYR A 38 4.89 -8.45 8.32
C TYR A 38 6.17 -8.23 9.11
N CYS A 39 7.10 -9.18 9.00
CA CYS A 39 8.39 -9.12 9.67
C CYS A 39 9.50 -9.28 8.62
N TYR A 40 10.46 -8.38 8.61
CA TYR A 40 11.55 -8.38 7.64
C TYR A 40 12.87 -7.93 8.27
N SER A 41 13.98 -8.33 7.64
CA SER A 41 15.31 -7.84 7.99
C SER A 41 15.77 -6.84 6.93
N LYS A 42 16.27 -5.68 7.34
CA LYS A 42 16.86 -4.68 6.45
C LYS A 42 18.24 -5.09 5.94
N ASP A 43 18.96 -5.85 6.74
CA ASP A 43 20.32 -6.28 6.43
C ASP A 43 20.38 -7.80 6.34
N THR A 44 20.82 -8.31 5.20
CA THR A 44 21.02 -9.75 4.98
C THR A 44 22.23 -10.31 5.73
N ILE A 45 23.14 -9.44 6.16
CA ILE A 45 24.37 -9.83 6.89
C ILE A 45 24.11 -9.80 8.40
N LYS A 46 23.38 -8.78 8.90
CA LYS A 46 22.98 -8.63 10.29
C LYS A 46 21.52 -9.05 10.46
N ASN A 47 21.29 -10.36 10.60
CA ASN A 47 19.94 -10.93 10.63
C ASN A 47 19.21 -10.74 11.98
N ASP A 48 19.85 -10.13 12.98
CA ASP A 48 19.35 -10.04 14.34
C ASP A 48 18.36 -8.88 14.55
N GLU A 49 18.39 -7.86 13.71
CA GLU A 49 17.45 -6.74 13.76
C GLU A 49 16.29 -6.96 12.78
N LYS A 50 15.17 -7.43 13.33
CA LYS A 50 13.93 -7.56 12.57
C LYS A 50 13.07 -6.31 12.74
N GLU A 51 12.53 -5.84 11.64
CA GLU A 51 11.50 -4.81 11.64
C GLU A 51 10.13 -5.43 11.37
N GLU A 52 9.13 -4.76 11.90
CA GLU A 52 7.75 -5.24 11.87
C GLU A 52 6.83 -4.18 11.29
N ASP A 53 5.85 -4.63 10.53
CA ASP A 53 4.78 -3.78 10.00
C ASP A 53 3.45 -4.54 10.03
N LEU A 54 2.37 -3.81 9.95
CA LEU A 54 1.03 -4.35 9.79
C LEU A 54 0.53 -3.98 8.39
N LEU A 55 0.41 -4.98 7.53
CA LEU A 55 -0.08 -4.78 6.18
C LEU A 55 -1.59 -5.04 6.11
N PHE A 56 -2.28 -4.18 5.40
CA PHE A 56 -3.68 -4.33 5.06
C PHE A 56 -3.80 -4.67 3.58
N LEU A 57 -4.54 -5.73 3.29
CA LEU A 57 -4.97 -6.09 1.94
C LEU A 57 -6.47 -5.84 1.83
N SER A 58 -6.82 -4.78 1.13
CA SER A 58 -8.20 -4.45 0.76
C SER A 58 -8.53 -5.10 -0.57
N ILE A 59 -9.51 -5.99 -0.59
CA ILE A 59 -9.94 -6.74 -1.78
C ILE A 59 -11.29 -6.19 -2.19
N GLY A 60 -11.36 -5.63 -3.39
CA GLY A 60 -12.58 -5.19 -4.05
C GLY A 60 -13.15 -6.26 -4.98
N LYS A 61 -14.05 -5.86 -5.86
CA LYS A 61 -14.62 -6.76 -6.86
C LYS A 61 -13.63 -7.12 -7.96
N ASN A 62 -12.83 -6.14 -8.38
CA ASN A 62 -11.90 -6.29 -9.51
C ASN A 62 -10.46 -5.95 -9.14
N VAL A 63 -10.26 -5.10 -8.15
CA VAL A 63 -8.95 -4.57 -7.76
C VAL A 63 -8.67 -4.88 -6.31
N SER A 64 -7.45 -5.25 -5.99
CA SER A 64 -6.98 -5.29 -4.62
C SER A 64 -5.83 -4.33 -4.38
N LYS A 65 -5.67 -3.90 -3.12
CA LYS A 65 -4.67 -2.94 -2.68
C LYS A 65 -4.03 -3.41 -1.38
N CYS A 66 -2.71 -3.59 -1.40
CA CYS A 66 -1.91 -3.91 -0.21
C CYS A 66 -1.09 -2.68 0.21
N TYR A 67 -1.13 -2.33 1.49
CA TYR A 67 -0.46 -1.14 2.02
C TYR A 67 -0.16 -1.28 3.52
N SER A 68 0.80 -0.51 4.04
CA SER A 68 1.08 -0.45 5.48
C SER A 68 -0.02 0.32 6.21
N TYR A 69 -0.57 -0.28 7.25
CA TYR A 69 -1.52 0.39 8.15
C TYR A 69 -0.91 1.62 8.83
N TYR A 70 0.34 1.50 9.29
CA TYR A 70 1.01 2.61 10.01
C TYR A 70 1.32 3.78 9.08
N THR A 71 1.73 3.52 7.84
CA THR A 71 1.92 4.56 6.84
C THR A 71 0.59 5.24 6.51
N TYR A 72 -0.47 4.45 6.26
CA TYR A 72 -1.80 4.99 6.03
C TYR A 72 -2.31 5.84 7.21
N GLN A 73 -2.12 5.38 8.45
CA GLN A 73 -2.50 6.12 9.65
C GLN A 73 -1.74 7.44 9.77
N SER A 74 -0.42 7.42 9.55
CA SER A 74 0.42 8.62 9.58
C SER A 74 -0.01 9.63 8.52
N ASP A 75 -0.20 9.20 7.28
CA ASP A 75 -0.56 10.07 6.17
C ASP A 75 -1.98 10.63 6.32
N SER A 76 -2.94 9.78 6.74
CA SER A 76 -4.30 10.21 7.04
C SER A 76 -4.33 11.25 8.16
N LEU A 77 -3.56 11.05 9.22
CA LEU A 77 -3.47 12.00 10.33
C LEU A 77 -2.88 13.34 9.87
N GLN A 78 -1.91 13.31 8.97
CA GLN A 78 -1.24 14.51 8.45
C GLN A 78 -1.98 15.18 7.28
N SER A 79 -3.07 14.62 6.79
CA SER A 79 -3.84 15.18 5.66
C SER A 79 -4.67 16.42 6.03
N THR A 80 -4.95 16.65 7.33
CA THR A 80 -5.74 17.78 7.83
C THR A 80 -4.94 18.64 8.79
N GLU A 81 -5.30 19.92 8.97
CA GLU A 81 -4.59 20.81 9.90
C GLU A 81 -4.74 20.35 11.37
N ASP A 82 -5.93 19.92 11.77
CA ASP A 82 -6.16 19.37 13.11
C ASP A 82 -5.35 18.09 13.33
N GLY A 83 -5.28 17.22 12.33
CA GLY A 83 -4.48 16.01 12.37
C GLY A 83 -2.98 16.31 12.47
N LYS A 84 -2.46 17.30 11.75
CA LYS A 84 -1.07 17.75 11.89
C LYS A 84 -0.77 18.28 13.29
N ALA A 85 -1.70 19.02 13.90
CA ALA A 85 -1.56 19.48 15.27
C ALA A 85 -1.50 18.30 16.26
N LYS A 86 -2.38 17.31 16.09
CA LYS A 86 -2.39 16.07 16.87
C LYS A 86 -1.11 15.26 16.69
N PHE A 87 -0.64 15.11 15.46
CA PHE A 87 0.62 14.42 15.15
C PHE A 87 1.80 15.07 15.89
N ARG A 88 1.91 16.42 15.82
CA ARG A 88 2.96 17.18 16.53
C ARG A 88 2.89 17.01 18.05
N ALA A 89 1.68 16.92 18.61
CA ALA A 89 1.51 16.69 20.03
C ALA A 89 1.98 15.29 20.45
N LEU A 90 1.57 14.25 19.73
CA LEU A 90 2.01 12.85 19.95
C LEU A 90 3.53 12.71 19.82
N PHE A 91 4.11 13.32 18.81
CA PHE A 91 5.56 13.31 18.61
C PHE A 91 6.31 13.97 19.78
N LYS A 92 5.85 15.15 20.24
CA LYS A 92 6.44 15.85 21.40
C LYS A 92 6.32 15.02 22.68
N GLU A 93 5.21 14.34 22.89
CA GLU A 93 5.01 13.46 24.04
C GLU A 93 5.94 12.25 24.00
N ALA A 94 6.07 11.59 22.84
CA ALA A 94 6.98 10.49 22.65
C ALA A 94 8.45 10.92 22.88
N LEU A 95 8.87 12.06 22.37
CA LEU A 95 10.20 12.62 22.61
C LEU A 95 10.48 12.86 24.11
N LYS A 96 9.51 13.37 24.86
CA LYS A 96 9.65 13.60 26.32
C LYS A 96 9.79 12.30 27.08
N ARG A 97 9.08 11.23 26.66
CA ARG A 97 9.07 9.95 27.33
C ARG A 97 10.30 9.10 27.02
N GLU A 98 10.74 9.07 25.77
CA GLU A 98 11.70 8.10 25.25
C GLU A 98 12.95 8.74 24.62
N GLY A 99 12.98 10.05 24.47
CA GLY A 99 14.09 10.78 23.83
C GLY A 99 14.04 10.74 22.29
N TYR A 100 15.17 11.12 21.66
CA TYR A 100 15.22 11.35 20.20
C TYR A 100 15.13 10.08 19.34
N MET A 101 15.31 8.90 19.91
CA MET A 101 15.24 7.63 19.18
C MET A 101 13.87 6.95 19.30
N THR A 102 12.84 7.71 19.66
CA THR A 102 11.51 7.14 19.84
C THR A 102 10.83 6.76 18.54
N ASN A 103 10.15 5.61 18.55
CA ASN A 103 9.23 5.15 17.51
C ASN A 103 7.77 5.04 18.01
N SER A 104 7.50 5.54 19.21
CA SER A 104 6.19 5.44 19.88
C SER A 104 5.19 6.49 19.45
N PHE A 105 5.30 7.01 18.22
CA PHE A 105 4.36 7.93 17.61
C PHE A 105 3.94 7.40 16.22
N PRO A 106 2.81 7.82 15.68
CA PRO A 106 2.40 7.44 14.33
C PRO A 106 3.44 7.90 13.30
N HIS A 107 4.21 6.98 12.73
CA HIS A 107 5.20 7.25 11.70
C HIS A 107 5.04 6.29 10.54
N ARG A 108 5.48 6.73 9.36
CA ARG A 108 5.46 5.89 8.15
C ARG A 108 6.46 4.74 8.32
N ARG A 109 6.02 3.53 7.93
CA ARG A 109 6.86 2.33 7.87
C ARG A 109 7.08 1.95 6.41
N MET A 110 6.53 0.85 5.94
CA MET A 110 6.59 0.52 4.51
C MET A 110 5.78 1.55 3.71
N THR A 111 6.45 2.23 2.76
CA THR A 111 5.83 3.25 1.90
C THR A 111 5.27 2.67 0.61
N ALA A 112 5.76 1.49 0.22
CA ALA A 112 5.28 0.79 -0.95
C ALA A 112 3.80 0.41 -0.81
N CYS A 113 3.04 0.69 -1.86
CA CYS A 113 1.64 0.30 -2.00
C CYS A 113 1.49 -0.52 -3.28
N VAL A 114 0.89 -1.69 -3.20
CA VAL A 114 0.72 -2.60 -4.32
C VAL A 114 -0.75 -2.67 -4.72
N TYR A 115 -1.02 -2.38 -5.98
CA TYR A 115 -2.33 -2.58 -6.59
C TYR A 115 -2.27 -3.79 -7.51
N LYS A 116 -3.23 -4.70 -7.40
CA LYS A 116 -3.40 -5.81 -8.33
C LYS A 116 -4.61 -5.56 -9.21
N ASN A 117 -4.45 -5.89 -10.48
CA ASN A 117 -5.44 -5.67 -11.53
C ASN A 117 -5.78 -4.18 -11.76
N TYR A 118 -4.83 -3.28 -11.50
CA TYR A 118 -4.96 -1.86 -11.78
C TYR A 118 -3.64 -1.27 -12.30
N PRO A 119 -3.60 -0.88 -13.59
CA PRO A 119 -4.61 -1.12 -14.64
C PRO A 119 -4.95 -2.61 -14.83
N GLN A 120 -6.03 -2.90 -15.53
CA GLN A 120 -6.48 -4.28 -15.73
C GLN A 120 -5.35 -5.20 -16.21
N ASN A 121 -5.22 -6.40 -15.61
CA ASN A 121 -4.16 -7.39 -15.86
C ASN A 121 -2.75 -6.93 -15.49
N MET A 122 -2.62 -5.84 -14.74
CA MET A 122 -1.33 -5.34 -14.27
C MET A 122 -1.26 -5.35 -12.73
N MET A 123 -0.06 -5.49 -12.24
CA MET A 123 0.30 -5.18 -10.85
C MET A 123 1.06 -3.86 -10.86
N THR A 124 0.57 -2.86 -10.17
CA THR A 124 1.22 -1.57 -10.05
C THR A 124 1.71 -1.37 -8.63
N VAL A 125 2.97 -1.01 -8.51
CA VAL A 125 3.62 -0.67 -7.24
C VAL A 125 3.92 0.82 -7.25
N THR A 126 3.42 1.51 -6.24
CA THR A 126 3.78 2.90 -5.96
C THR A 126 4.63 2.95 -4.71
N ASP A 127 5.65 3.77 -4.70
CA ASP A 127 6.53 3.94 -3.55
C ASP A 127 7.01 5.39 -3.44
N ASP A 128 7.43 5.78 -2.24
CA ASP A 128 7.97 7.10 -1.93
C ASP A 128 9.36 6.93 -1.30
N LEU A 129 10.37 7.16 -2.09
CA LEU A 129 11.77 7.06 -1.67
C LEU A 129 12.41 8.45 -1.65
N MET A 130 12.88 8.91 -0.48
CA MET A 130 13.51 10.22 -0.30
C MET A 130 12.68 11.39 -0.84
N SER A 131 11.36 11.38 -0.59
CA SER A 131 10.41 12.37 -1.10
C SER A 131 10.24 12.41 -2.62
N GLN A 132 10.66 11.35 -3.31
CA GLN A 132 10.39 11.15 -4.72
C GLN A 132 9.41 9.98 -4.89
N TYR A 133 8.33 10.26 -5.60
CA TYR A 133 7.32 9.26 -5.94
C TYR A 133 7.79 8.42 -7.12
N TYR A 134 7.67 7.11 -6.96
CA TYR A 134 7.96 6.12 -7.98
C TYR A 134 6.73 5.27 -8.25
N GLU A 135 6.53 4.96 -9.50
CA GLU A 135 5.51 4.02 -9.93
C GLU A 135 6.08 3.10 -10.98
N TYR A 136 5.84 1.81 -10.85
CA TYR A 136 6.14 0.84 -11.88
C TYR A 136 5.04 -0.21 -11.95
N SER A 137 4.85 -0.77 -13.14
CA SER A 137 3.85 -1.81 -13.37
C SER A 137 4.49 -3.06 -13.98
N ASP A 138 3.94 -4.21 -13.63
CA ASP A 138 4.33 -5.51 -14.16
C ASP A 138 3.06 -6.31 -14.51
N SER A 139 3.18 -7.30 -15.39
CA SER A 139 2.05 -8.14 -15.74
C SER A 139 1.64 -9.05 -14.57
N LEU A 140 0.34 -9.26 -14.38
CA LEU A 140 -0.15 -10.27 -13.45
C LEU A 140 0.20 -11.69 -13.93
N GLY A 141 0.36 -12.62 -12.98
CA GLY A 141 0.52 -14.04 -13.29
C GLY A 141 1.93 -14.47 -13.73
N VAL A 142 2.94 -13.59 -13.61
CA VAL A 142 4.34 -13.95 -13.90
C VAL A 142 4.95 -14.89 -12.85
N GLN A 143 4.28 -15.10 -11.71
CA GLN A 143 4.69 -16.03 -10.67
C GLN A 143 4.11 -17.42 -10.96
N ASN A 144 4.97 -18.35 -11.37
CA ASN A 144 4.57 -19.73 -11.59
C ASN A 144 4.57 -20.49 -10.26
N TRP A 145 3.42 -20.50 -9.58
CA TRP A 145 3.24 -21.20 -8.32
C TRP A 145 3.09 -22.71 -8.54
N VAL A 146 3.84 -23.49 -7.77
CA VAL A 146 3.75 -24.95 -7.70
C VAL A 146 3.11 -25.31 -6.36
N VAL A 147 1.95 -25.97 -6.41
CA VAL A 147 1.23 -26.41 -5.22
C VAL A 147 1.80 -27.75 -4.74
N GLU A 148 2.14 -27.81 -3.45
CA GLU A 148 2.58 -29.03 -2.77
C GLU A 148 1.36 -29.75 -2.19
N GLY A 149 0.83 -30.73 -2.92
CA GLY A 149 -0.47 -31.36 -2.62
C GLY A 149 -0.59 -32.04 -1.24
N ASP A 150 0.52 -32.55 -0.70
CA ASP A 150 0.52 -33.33 0.56
C ASP A 150 0.79 -32.46 1.81
N SER A 151 1.03 -31.15 1.63
CA SER A 151 1.39 -30.25 2.72
C SER A 151 0.19 -29.41 3.15
N ILE A 152 -0.63 -29.95 4.04
CA ILE A 152 -1.77 -29.23 4.63
C ILE A 152 -1.40 -28.72 6.01
N LYS A 153 -1.67 -27.46 6.28
CA LYS A 153 -1.47 -26.80 7.57
C LYS A 153 -2.74 -26.06 7.98
N SER A 154 -3.18 -26.25 9.23
CA SER A 154 -4.28 -25.45 9.77
C SER A 154 -3.75 -24.05 10.19
N ILE A 155 -4.31 -22.99 9.61
CA ILE A 155 -4.01 -21.59 9.93
C ILE A 155 -5.33 -20.87 10.19
N LEU A 156 -5.51 -20.31 11.38
CA LEU A 156 -6.75 -19.64 11.79
C LEU A 156 -8.02 -20.47 11.61
N GLY A 157 -7.90 -21.80 11.72
CA GLY A 157 -9.03 -22.73 11.53
C GLY A 157 -9.29 -23.16 10.09
N TYR A 158 -8.55 -22.62 9.12
CA TYR A 158 -8.65 -23.03 7.71
C TYR A 158 -7.60 -24.08 7.35
N ASN A 159 -7.96 -25.03 6.53
CA ASN A 159 -7.01 -25.98 5.95
C ASN A 159 -6.29 -25.32 4.78
N CYS A 160 -5.03 -24.98 4.98
CA CYS A 160 -4.22 -24.30 3.99
C CYS A 160 -3.26 -25.25 3.30
N GLN A 161 -3.17 -25.16 1.98
CA GLN A 161 -2.16 -25.82 1.17
C GLN A 161 -0.95 -24.93 0.99
N LYS A 162 0.21 -25.53 0.84
CA LYS A 162 1.47 -24.84 0.58
C LYS A 162 1.70 -24.73 -0.92
N ALA A 163 2.15 -23.55 -1.36
CA ALA A 163 2.64 -23.34 -2.72
C ALA A 163 4.00 -22.65 -2.67
N THR A 164 4.84 -22.94 -3.66
CA THR A 164 6.17 -22.33 -3.80
C THR A 164 6.35 -21.77 -5.20
N CYS A 165 7.14 -20.70 -5.32
CA CYS A 165 7.59 -20.21 -6.62
C CYS A 165 8.97 -19.56 -6.53
N ARG A 166 9.65 -19.43 -7.69
CA ARG A 166 10.83 -18.58 -7.83
C ARG A 166 10.46 -17.33 -8.65
N TYR A 167 10.64 -16.17 -8.05
CA TYR A 167 10.32 -14.93 -8.71
C TYR A 167 11.35 -13.85 -8.36
N ARG A 168 11.88 -13.15 -9.35
CA ARG A 168 12.89 -12.08 -9.22
C ARG A 168 14.08 -12.49 -8.36
N GLY A 169 14.63 -13.71 -8.60
CA GLY A 169 15.81 -14.23 -7.91
C GLY A 169 15.56 -14.70 -6.47
N ARG A 170 14.34 -14.67 -5.98
CA ARG A 170 13.95 -15.13 -4.63
C ARG A 170 13.06 -16.36 -4.71
N SER A 171 13.09 -17.18 -3.66
CA SER A 171 12.15 -18.28 -3.45
C SER A 171 11.04 -17.80 -2.52
N TRP A 172 9.81 -18.03 -2.93
CA TRP A 172 8.62 -17.63 -2.20
C TRP A 172 7.84 -18.87 -1.78
N THR A 173 7.28 -18.83 -0.59
CA THR A 173 6.38 -19.85 -0.06
C THR A 173 5.11 -19.15 0.40
N ALA A 174 3.97 -19.66 -0.06
CA ALA A 174 2.65 -19.18 0.38
C ALA A 174 1.84 -20.35 0.94
N CYS A 175 0.94 -20.06 1.86
CA CYS A 175 -0.11 -20.96 2.31
C CYS A 175 -1.44 -20.34 1.95
N PHE A 176 -2.31 -21.09 1.26
CA PHE A 176 -3.61 -20.62 0.81
C PHE A 176 -4.72 -21.60 1.17
N ALA A 177 -5.91 -21.10 1.47
CA ALA A 177 -7.08 -21.88 1.80
C ALA A 177 -8.06 -21.86 0.63
N LEU A 178 -8.45 -23.03 0.13
CA LEU A 178 -9.43 -23.17 -0.95
C LEU A 178 -10.86 -22.80 -0.51
N ASP A 179 -11.13 -22.90 0.80
CA ASP A 179 -12.44 -22.60 1.39
C ASP A 179 -12.75 -21.09 1.49
N LEU A 180 -11.77 -20.24 1.23
CA LEU A 180 -11.99 -18.79 1.22
C LEU A 180 -12.48 -18.35 -0.15
N PRO A 181 -13.63 -17.62 -0.23
CA PRO A 181 -14.24 -17.22 -1.50
C PRO A 181 -13.52 -16.02 -2.15
N MET A 182 -12.21 -15.94 -2.00
CA MET A 182 -11.40 -14.88 -2.56
C MET A 182 -10.09 -15.44 -3.12
N SER A 183 -9.70 -14.95 -4.28
CA SER A 183 -8.47 -15.35 -4.97
C SER A 183 -7.48 -14.20 -4.97
N ASP A 184 -6.99 -13.83 -3.80
CA ASP A 184 -5.95 -12.82 -3.70
C ASP A 184 -4.91 -13.16 -2.63
N VAL A 185 -3.67 -12.83 -2.91
CA VAL A 185 -2.53 -12.95 -1.98
C VAL A 185 -1.76 -11.64 -1.99
N PRO A 186 -1.22 -11.22 -0.83
CA PRO A 186 -0.40 -10.01 -0.74
C PRO A 186 0.87 -10.10 -1.56
#